data_9abb272a94d622a6a10b2b342945d6ed
#
_entry.id   9abb272a94d622a6a10b2b342945d6ed
#
_cell.length_a   1.000
_cell.length_b   1.000
_cell.length_c   1.000
_cell.angle_alpha   90.00
_cell.angle_beta   90.00
_cell.angle_gamma   90.00
#
_symmetry.space_group_name_H-M   'P 1'
#
loop_
_entity.id
_entity.type
_entity.pdbx_description
1 polymer ?
#
loop_
_entity_poly.entity_id
_entity_poly.type
_entity_poly.pdbx_seq_one_letter_code
_entity_poly.pdbx_strand_id
1 'polypeptide(L)'
;MYLYGASGHAKVIIDILEASGVQVEGLIDDNPNIDQLQGYPVRHTFTGESPFIISIGNNKIRKQVAERLQTAYGKAIHPSAILSPTAKIGDGTVVMQGAIIQADANVGKHCIINTGASVDHECVIGDYVHVSPHATLCGNVHVGGSWIGAGTTIIPNLSVGKWCVIGAGSVITEDIPDHVLAFGNPCRIIRYLE
;
A
#
# COMPACT_ATOMS: atom_id res chain seq x y z
N MET A 1 -13.95 3.01 -12.21
CA MET A 1 -12.89 2.26 -11.52
C MET A 1 -13.49 1.02 -10.89
N TYR A 2 -12.87 -0.16 -11.05
CA TYR A 2 -13.29 -1.39 -10.37
C TYR A 2 -12.38 -1.70 -9.19
N LEU A 3 -12.89 -2.40 -8.18
CA LEU A 3 -12.09 -2.87 -7.03
C LEU A 3 -12.04 -4.40 -7.02
N TYR A 4 -10.89 -4.97 -6.68
CA TYR A 4 -10.75 -6.39 -6.41
C TYR A 4 -10.47 -6.62 -4.92
N GLY A 5 -11.42 -7.25 -4.25
CA GLY A 5 -11.52 -7.40 -2.80
C GLY A 5 -12.67 -6.55 -2.23
N ALA A 6 -13.56 -7.15 -1.45
CA ALA A 6 -14.76 -6.51 -0.91
C ALA A 6 -14.79 -6.61 0.63
N SER A 7 -13.74 -6.09 1.28
CA SER A 7 -13.59 -6.13 2.74
C SER A 7 -13.36 -4.72 3.33
N GLY A 8 -12.89 -4.65 4.56
CA GLY A 8 -12.66 -3.37 5.26
C GLY A 8 -11.75 -2.39 4.49
N HIS A 9 -10.71 -2.90 3.82
CA HIS A 9 -9.81 -2.06 3.02
C HIS A 9 -10.50 -1.46 1.79
N ALA A 10 -11.41 -2.21 1.16
CA ALA A 10 -12.20 -1.71 0.03
C ALA A 10 -13.06 -0.52 0.41
N LYS A 11 -13.63 -0.48 1.62
CA LYS A 11 -14.43 0.66 2.10
C LYS A 11 -13.64 1.95 2.07
N VAL A 12 -12.40 1.93 2.56
CA VAL A 12 -11.52 3.11 2.55
C VAL A 12 -11.17 3.54 1.13
N ILE A 13 -10.96 2.59 0.23
CA ILE A 13 -10.65 2.92 -1.17
C ILE A 13 -11.87 3.49 -1.89
N ILE A 14 -13.08 3.01 -1.60
CA ILE A 14 -14.33 3.62 -2.10
C ILE A 14 -14.39 5.07 -1.68
N ASP A 15 -14.21 5.38 -0.38
CA ASP A 15 -14.20 6.75 0.14
C ASP A 15 -13.16 7.63 -0.59
N ILE A 16 -11.98 7.10 -0.89
CA ILE A 16 -10.93 7.82 -1.65
C ILE A 16 -11.38 8.13 -3.07
N LEU A 17 -11.94 7.15 -3.78
CA LEU A 17 -12.38 7.31 -5.15
C LEU A 17 -13.53 8.31 -5.24
N GLU A 18 -14.51 8.20 -4.37
CA GLU A 18 -15.64 9.13 -4.29
C GLU A 18 -15.16 10.57 -3.97
N ALA A 19 -14.28 10.74 -2.98
CA ALA A 19 -13.69 12.03 -2.64
C ALA A 19 -12.89 12.65 -3.81
N SER A 20 -12.34 11.80 -4.69
CA SER A 20 -11.58 12.22 -5.88
C SER A 20 -12.48 12.42 -7.12
N GLY A 21 -13.80 12.23 -7.00
CA GLY A 21 -14.74 12.30 -8.12
C GLY A 21 -14.59 11.15 -9.12
N VAL A 22 -13.98 10.04 -8.72
CA VAL A 22 -13.80 8.85 -9.55
C VAL A 22 -14.92 7.86 -9.28
N GLN A 23 -15.72 7.55 -10.30
CA GLN A 23 -16.83 6.63 -10.17
C GLN A 23 -16.34 5.19 -9.90
N VAL A 24 -16.93 4.55 -8.88
CA VAL A 24 -16.78 3.12 -8.62
C VAL A 24 -17.81 2.37 -9.47
N GLU A 25 -17.34 1.53 -10.40
CA GLU A 25 -18.18 0.78 -11.35
C GLU A 25 -18.68 -0.56 -10.77
N GLY A 26 -17.95 -1.10 -9.78
CA GLY A 26 -18.29 -2.34 -9.11
C GLY A 26 -17.11 -2.96 -8.39
N LEU A 27 -17.41 -4.03 -7.66
CA LEU A 27 -16.42 -4.80 -6.93
C LEU A 27 -16.42 -6.25 -7.42
N ILE A 28 -15.25 -6.89 -7.28
CA ILE A 28 -15.08 -8.32 -7.47
C ILE A 28 -14.45 -8.89 -6.20
N ASP A 29 -14.96 -10.03 -5.72
CA ASP A 29 -14.37 -10.76 -4.60
C ASP A 29 -14.56 -12.27 -4.83
N ASP A 30 -13.54 -13.06 -4.46
CA ASP A 30 -13.59 -14.52 -4.60
C ASP A 30 -14.53 -15.18 -3.55
N ASN A 31 -14.96 -14.44 -2.52
CA ASN A 31 -15.86 -14.94 -1.49
C ASN A 31 -17.33 -14.86 -1.96
N PRO A 32 -17.99 -16.00 -2.25
CA PRO A 32 -19.34 -16.01 -2.79
C PRO A 32 -20.42 -15.57 -1.79
N ASN A 33 -20.07 -15.32 -0.55
CA ASN A 33 -21.03 -14.88 0.48
C ASN A 33 -21.10 -13.34 0.63
N ILE A 34 -20.40 -12.58 -0.23
CA ILE A 34 -20.41 -11.12 -0.19
C ILE A 34 -21.11 -10.60 -1.45
N ASP A 35 -22.39 -10.28 -1.36
CA ASP A 35 -23.17 -9.81 -2.51
C ASP A 35 -23.09 -8.31 -2.73
N GLN A 36 -22.75 -7.54 -1.68
CA GLN A 36 -22.62 -6.08 -1.76
C GLN A 36 -21.67 -5.51 -0.70
N LEU A 37 -21.11 -4.33 -0.98
CA LEU A 37 -20.32 -3.54 -0.04
C LEU A 37 -20.63 -2.05 -0.24
N GLN A 38 -21.03 -1.32 0.81
CA GLN A 38 -21.38 0.12 0.77
C GLN A 38 -22.34 0.48 -0.39
N GLY A 39 -23.30 -0.40 -0.68
CA GLY A 39 -24.28 -0.18 -1.76
C GLY A 39 -23.82 -0.58 -3.16
N TYR A 40 -22.56 -0.92 -3.33
CA TYR A 40 -22.03 -1.43 -4.60
C TYR A 40 -22.21 -2.95 -4.70
N PRO A 41 -22.66 -3.47 -5.87
CA PRO A 41 -22.76 -4.92 -6.07
C PRO A 41 -21.37 -5.55 -6.14
N VAL A 42 -21.25 -6.76 -5.59
CA VAL A 42 -20.03 -7.57 -5.65
C VAL A 42 -20.27 -8.72 -6.62
N ARG A 43 -19.39 -8.87 -7.62
CA ARG A 43 -19.36 -10.00 -8.53
C ARG A 43 -18.25 -10.98 -8.14
N HIS A 44 -18.38 -12.23 -8.56
CA HIS A 44 -17.43 -13.30 -8.21
C HIS A 44 -16.59 -13.78 -9.41
N THR A 45 -16.75 -13.14 -10.54
CA THR A 45 -16.03 -13.48 -11.77
C THR A 45 -15.48 -12.22 -12.41
N PHE A 46 -14.20 -12.25 -12.72
CA PHE A 46 -13.54 -11.24 -13.54
C PHE A 46 -13.82 -11.54 -15.02
N THR A 47 -14.31 -10.58 -15.78
CA THR A 47 -14.65 -10.70 -17.19
C THR A 47 -13.91 -9.70 -18.09
N GLY A 48 -12.78 -9.16 -17.60
CA GLY A 48 -11.93 -8.25 -18.39
C GLY A 48 -12.16 -6.76 -18.09
N GLU A 49 -12.86 -6.43 -17.00
CA GLU A 49 -13.06 -5.04 -16.58
C GLU A 49 -11.72 -4.33 -16.33
N SER A 50 -11.71 -3.03 -16.55
CA SER A 50 -10.54 -2.17 -16.25
C SER A 50 -10.91 -0.69 -16.22
N PRO A 51 -10.15 0.18 -15.57
CA PRO A 51 -9.00 -0.14 -14.73
C PRO A 51 -9.40 -0.60 -13.32
N PHE A 52 -8.49 -1.33 -12.65
CA PHE A 52 -8.68 -1.86 -11.30
C PHE A 52 -7.80 -1.20 -10.25
N ILE A 53 -8.26 -1.27 -8.99
CA ILE A 53 -7.45 -1.21 -7.77
C ILE A 53 -7.64 -2.51 -7.01
N ILE A 54 -6.56 -3.14 -6.54
CA ILE A 54 -6.64 -4.32 -5.68
C ILE A 54 -6.77 -3.85 -4.23
N SER A 55 -7.97 -4.02 -3.67
CA SER A 55 -8.33 -3.58 -2.32
C SER A 55 -8.03 -4.62 -1.24
N ILE A 56 -6.86 -5.24 -1.31
CA ILE A 56 -6.39 -6.29 -0.40
C ILE A 56 -5.14 -5.80 0.34
N GLY A 57 -5.22 -5.75 1.68
CA GLY A 57 -4.14 -5.25 2.53
C GLY A 57 -2.90 -6.15 2.57
N ASN A 58 -3.06 -7.47 2.41
CA ASN A 58 -1.94 -8.41 2.42
C ASN A 58 -1.10 -8.29 1.15
N ASN A 59 0.20 -8.01 1.30
CA ASN A 59 1.11 -7.74 0.19
C ASN A 59 1.29 -8.95 -0.74
N LYS A 60 1.45 -10.16 -0.19
CA LYS A 60 1.63 -11.40 -0.98
C LYS A 60 0.36 -11.72 -1.78
N ILE A 61 -0.83 -11.64 -1.15
CA ILE A 61 -2.11 -11.87 -1.83
C ILE A 61 -2.36 -10.79 -2.89
N ARG A 62 -2.09 -9.52 -2.58
CA ARG A 62 -2.22 -8.41 -3.55
C ARG A 62 -1.36 -8.65 -4.78
N LYS A 63 -0.12 -9.13 -4.61
CA LYS A 63 0.77 -9.52 -5.71
C LYS A 63 0.19 -10.67 -6.54
N GLN A 64 -0.25 -11.75 -5.90
CA GLN A 64 -0.84 -12.91 -6.59
C GLN A 64 -2.05 -12.53 -7.43
N VAL A 65 -2.93 -11.66 -6.91
CA VAL A 65 -4.08 -11.15 -7.65
C VAL A 65 -3.64 -10.29 -8.84
N ALA A 66 -2.65 -9.40 -8.66
CA ALA A 66 -2.13 -8.59 -9.75
C ALA A 66 -1.55 -9.42 -10.90
N GLU A 67 -0.81 -10.46 -10.57
CA GLU A 67 -0.22 -11.39 -11.55
C GLU A 67 -1.30 -12.24 -12.26
N ARG A 68 -2.39 -12.60 -11.57
CA ARG A 68 -3.50 -13.37 -12.12
C ARG A 68 -4.37 -12.55 -13.09
N LEU A 69 -4.69 -11.31 -12.73
CA LEU A 69 -5.66 -10.52 -13.50
C LEU A 69 -5.09 -9.96 -14.81
N GLN A 70 -3.81 -9.59 -14.85
CA GLN A 70 -3.10 -9.04 -16.02
C GLN A 70 -3.92 -7.96 -16.76
N THR A 71 -4.47 -7.01 -16.03
CA THR A 71 -5.32 -5.93 -16.54
C THR A 71 -4.66 -4.55 -16.34
N ALA A 72 -5.30 -3.48 -16.80
CA ALA A 72 -4.87 -2.13 -16.48
C ALA A 72 -5.24 -1.76 -15.04
N TYR A 73 -4.33 -1.05 -14.38
CA TYR A 73 -4.51 -0.59 -13.01
C TYR A 73 -4.55 0.93 -12.94
N GLY A 74 -5.47 1.46 -12.15
CA GLY A 74 -5.54 2.89 -11.84
C GLY A 74 -4.73 3.23 -10.57
N LYS A 75 -4.94 4.45 -10.08
CA LYS A 75 -4.42 4.93 -8.80
C LYS A 75 -5.58 5.48 -7.98
N ALA A 76 -5.56 5.26 -6.68
CA ALA A 76 -6.50 5.88 -5.76
C ALA A 76 -5.73 6.81 -4.83
N ILE A 77 -5.84 8.11 -5.06
CA ILE A 77 -5.12 9.14 -4.29
C ILE A 77 -6.14 10.05 -3.65
N HIS A 78 -6.20 10.08 -2.33
CA HIS A 78 -7.14 10.93 -1.62
C HIS A 78 -6.78 12.42 -1.80
N PRO A 79 -7.75 13.32 -2.02
CA PRO A 79 -7.48 14.76 -2.24
C PRO A 79 -6.76 15.46 -1.08
N SER A 80 -6.82 14.92 0.15
CA SER A 80 -6.06 15.45 1.28
C SER A 80 -4.64 14.90 1.40
N ALA A 81 -4.21 14.00 0.52
CA ALA A 81 -2.81 13.60 0.46
C ALA A 81 -1.97 14.73 -0.14
N ILE A 82 -0.76 14.91 0.40
CA ILE A 82 0.18 15.93 -0.07
C ILE A 82 1.29 15.24 -0.85
N LEU A 83 1.33 15.48 -2.15
CA LEU A 83 2.33 14.90 -3.05
C LEU A 83 3.21 15.99 -3.63
N SER A 84 4.53 15.80 -3.55
CA SER A 84 5.47 16.64 -4.29
C SER A 84 5.24 16.51 -5.80
N PRO A 85 5.36 17.59 -6.58
CA PRO A 85 5.29 17.53 -8.05
C PRO A 85 6.32 16.61 -8.69
N THR A 86 7.44 16.33 -8.01
CA THR A 86 8.51 15.45 -8.51
C THR A 86 8.35 14.00 -8.04
N ALA A 87 7.42 13.71 -7.13
CA ALA A 87 7.15 12.36 -6.67
C ALA A 87 6.54 11.50 -7.80
N LYS A 88 6.95 10.24 -7.87
CA LYS A 88 6.43 9.26 -8.83
C LYS A 88 5.63 8.19 -8.12
N ILE A 89 4.45 7.88 -8.63
CA ILE A 89 3.54 6.89 -8.05
C ILE A 89 3.20 5.85 -9.13
N GLY A 90 3.47 4.59 -8.84
CA GLY A 90 3.16 3.47 -9.74
C GLY A 90 1.67 3.11 -9.80
N ASP A 91 1.27 2.41 -10.85
CA ASP A 91 -0.11 1.98 -11.06
C ASP A 91 -0.55 0.95 -10.01
N GLY A 92 -1.85 0.91 -9.71
CA GLY A 92 -2.43 0.07 -8.66
C GLY A 92 -2.18 0.60 -7.25
N THR A 93 -1.45 1.69 -7.08
CA THR A 93 -1.08 2.24 -5.76
C THR A 93 -2.21 3.09 -5.17
N VAL A 94 -2.39 2.93 -3.86
CA VAL A 94 -3.36 3.67 -3.04
C VAL A 94 -2.61 4.61 -2.11
N VAL A 95 -3.00 5.90 -2.10
CA VAL A 95 -2.49 6.93 -1.19
C VAL A 95 -3.66 7.49 -0.40
N MET A 96 -3.64 7.26 0.91
CA MET A 96 -4.79 7.53 1.77
C MET A 96 -4.79 8.95 2.35
N GLN A 97 -5.82 9.22 3.14
CA GLN A 97 -6.07 10.52 3.78
C GLN A 97 -4.85 11.01 4.57
N GLY A 98 -4.43 12.24 4.31
CA GLY A 98 -3.35 12.90 5.02
C GLY A 98 -1.95 12.30 4.84
N ALA A 99 -1.78 11.33 3.92
CA ALA A 99 -0.46 10.82 3.60
C ALA A 99 0.38 11.89 2.89
N ILE A 100 1.70 11.88 3.14
CA ILE A 100 2.64 12.85 2.58
C ILE A 100 3.72 12.10 1.80
N ILE A 101 3.96 12.51 0.55
CA ILE A 101 5.04 11.97 -0.30
C ILE A 101 5.86 13.14 -0.83
N GLN A 102 7.12 13.21 -0.39
CA GLN A 102 8.01 14.33 -0.62
C GLN A 102 8.76 14.27 -1.96
N ALA A 103 9.65 15.26 -2.17
CA ALA A 103 10.38 15.47 -3.40
C ALA A 103 11.20 14.23 -3.81
N ASP A 104 11.13 13.90 -5.10
CA ASP A 104 11.89 12.82 -5.74
C ASP A 104 11.65 11.42 -5.16
N ALA A 105 10.68 11.25 -4.26
CA ALA A 105 10.26 9.94 -3.79
C ALA A 105 9.66 9.13 -4.95
N ASN A 106 10.06 7.88 -5.05
CA ASN A 106 9.60 6.94 -6.08
C ASN A 106 8.84 5.79 -5.43
N VAL A 107 7.52 5.76 -5.59
CA VAL A 107 6.64 4.72 -5.06
C VAL A 107 6.26 3.77 -6.19
N GLY A 108 6.55 2.49 -6.03
CA GLY A 108 6.27 1.44 -6.98
C GLY A 108 4.79 1.14 -7.20
N LYS A 109 4.53 0.03 -7.87
CA LYS A 109 3.18 -0.43 -8.21
C LYS A 109 2.51 -1.14 -7.03
N HIS A 110 1.18 -1.04 -7.01
CA HIS A 110 0.35 -1.75 -6.02
C HIS A 110 0.77 -1.51 -4.56
N CYS A 111 1.31 -0.34 -4.26
CA CYS A 111 1.65 0.06 -2.90
C CYS A 111 0.42 0.57 -2.14
N ILE A 112 0.52 0.53 -0.83
CA ILE A 112 -0.44 1.18 0.08
C ILE A 112 0.35 2.18 0.91
N ILE A 113 0.13 3.47 0.70
CA ILE A 113 0.61 4.54 1.57
C ILE A 113 -0.58 4.97 2.41
N ASN A 114 -0.63 4.45 3.63
CA ASN A 114 -1.81 4.47 4.47
C ASN A 114 -2.03 5.83 5.16
N THR A 115 -3.14 5.97 5.87
CA THR A 115 -3.58 7.21 6.54
C THR A 115 -2.46 7.87 7.35
N GLY A 116 -2.16 9.13 7.06
CA GLY A 116 -1.16 9.92 7.75
C GLY A 116 0.30 9.40 7.65
N ALA A 117 0.57 8.44 6.79
CA ALA A 117 1.94 7.96 6.56
C ALA A 117 2.78 9.02 5.84
N SER A 118 4.07 9.10 6.18
CA SER A 118 5.01 10.04 5.57
C SER A 118 6.17 9.30 4.88
N VAL A 119 6.36 9.61 3.61
CA VAL A 119 7.47 9.14 2.78
C VAL A 119 8.26 10.38 2.38
N ASP A 120 9.43 10.54 2.97
CA ASP A 120 10.26 11.74 2.81
C ASP A 120 11.04 11.71 1.47
N HIS A 121 11.84 12.76 1.22
CA HIS A 121 12.53 12.99 -0.04
C HIS A 121 13.45 11.81 -0.42
N GLU A 122 13.57 11.56 -1.73
CA GLU A 122 14.47 10.57 -2.32
C GLU A 122 14.22 9.11 -1.88
N CYS A 123 13.12 8.84 -1.17
CA CYS A 123 12.76 7.48 -0.81
C CYS A 123 12.44 6.62 -2.03
N VAL A 124 12.87 5.36 -2.02
CA VAL A 124 12.56 4.36 -3.04
C VAL A 124 11.72 3.24 -2.43
N ILE A 125 10.44 3.26 -2.73
CA ILE A 125 9.45 2.30 -2.26
C ILE A 125 9.16 1.32 -3.39
N GLY A 126 9.59 0.08 -3.24
CA GLY A 126 9.39 -0.97 -4.23
C GLY A 126 7.92 -1.37 -4.39
N ASP A 127 7.65 -2.24 -5.36
CA ASP A 127 6.28 -2.71 -5.61
C ASP A 127 5.70 -3.46 -4.41
N TYR A 128 4.39 -3.38 -4.23
CA TYR A 128 3.61 -4.07 -3.18
C TYR A 128 3.95 -3.69 -1.74
N VAL A 129 4.70 -2.64 -1.48
CA VAL A 129 4.95 -2.17 -0.12
C VAL A 129 3.65 -1.67 0.52
N HIS A 130 3.50 -1.95 1.81
CA HIS A 130 2.47 -1.35 2.65
C HIS A 130 3.13 -0.50 3.75
N VAL A 131 3.06 0.80 3.61
CA VAL A 131 3.42 1.77 4.66
C VAL A 131 2.17 2.02 5.47
N SER A 132 2.09 1.43 6.67
CA SER A 132 0.88 1.44 7.51
C SER A 132 0.58 2.82 8.13
N PRO A 133 -0.58 3.00 8.78
CA PRO A 133 -0.97 4.30 9.33
C PRO A 133 0.12 4.94 10.18
N HIS A 134 0.38 6.24 9.93
CA HIS A 134 1.33 7.07 10.66
C HIS A 134 2.78 6.53 10.70
N ALA A 135 3.16 5.61 9.82
CA ALA A 135 4.56 5.25 9.68
C ALA A 135 5.32 6.37 8.97
N THR A 136 6.55 6.62 9.41
CA THR A 136 7.42 7.70 8.93
C THR A 136 8.70 7.11 8.35
N LEU A 137 8.92 7.33 7.07
CA LEU A 137 10.15 6.99 6.37
C LEU A 137 10.90 8.30 6.13
N CYS A 138 12.04 8.48 6.80
CA CYS A 138 12.87 9.66 6.63
C CYS A 138 13.62 9.65 5.29
N GLY A 139 14.35 10.72 4.96
CA GLY A 139 14.97 10.89 3.66
C GLY A 139 15.87 9.74 3.21
N ASN A 140 15.82 9.44 1.92
CA ASN A 140 16.64 8.40 1.26
C ASN A 140 16.48 6.99 1.86
N VAL A 141 15.28 6.62 2.29
CA VAL A 141 14.96 5.27 2.77
C VAL A 141 14.52 4.39 1.60
N HIS A 142 15.03 3.16 1.55
CA HIS A 142 14.69 2.17 0.54
C HIS A 142 13.89 1.02 1.16
N VAL A 143 12.74 0.66 0.59
CA VAL A 143 11.90 -0.45 1.10
C VAL A 143 11.53 -1.38 -0.05
N GLY A 144 11.90 -2.65 0.04
CA GLY A 144 11.43 -3.70 -0.88
C GLY A 144 10.06 -4.25 -0.44
N GLY A 145 9.23 -4.82 -1.24
CA GLY A 145 7.85 -5.38 -1.05
C GLY A 145 7.32 -5.69 0.36
N SER A 146 7.80 -4.99 1.37
CA SER A 146 7.63 -5.26 2.80
C SER A 146 6.42 -4.56 3.41
N TRP A 147 6.00 -5.03 4.57
CA TRP A 147 4.98 -4.40 5.40
C TRP A 147 5.64 -3.61 6.53
N ILE A 148 5.48 -2.30 6.52
CA ILE A 148 5.95 -1.39 7.57
C ILE A 148 4.78 -1.12 8.51
N GLY A 149 4.87 -1.60 9.75
CA GLY A 149 3.80 -1.53 10.75
C GLY A 149 3.43 -0.10 11.15
N ALA A 150 2.23 0.07 11.67
CA ALA A 150 1.69 1.39 12.06
C ALA A 150 2.61 2.11 13.07
N GLY A 151 2.82 3.42 12.87
CA GLY A 151 3.65 4.23 13.75
C GLY A 151 5.15 3.89 13.75
N THR A 152 5.61 3.07 12.79
CA THR A 152 7.05 2.78 12.64
C THR A 152 7.80 4.01 12.15
N THR A 153 8.99 4.26 12.69
CA THR A 153 9.91 5.27 12.19
C THR A 153 11.17 4.61 11.63
N ILE A 154 11.57 5.01 10.43
CA ILE A 154 12.84 4.58 9.80
C ILE A 154 13.73 5.81 9.69
N ILE A 155 14.91 5.79 10.30
CA ILE A 155 15.86 6.93 10.22
C ILE A 155 16.47 7.04 8.82
N PRO A 156 17.04 8.20 8.43
CA PRO A 156 17.51 8.42 7.06
C PRO A 156 18.59 7.43 6.59
N ASN A 157 18.65 7.23 5.26
CA ASN A 157 19.68 6.46 4.55
C ASN A 157 19.71 4.96 4.88
N LEU A 158 18.58 4.37 5.27
CA LEU A 158 18.48 2.95 5.56
C LEU A 158 17.67 2.18 4.52
N SER A 159 17.92 0.87 4.50
CA SER A 159 17.19 -0.06 3.65
C SER A 159 16.44 -1.10 4.47
N VAL A 160 15.19 -1.36 4.08
CA VAL A 160 14.42 -2.51 4.52
C VAL A 160 14.26 -3.45 3.34
N GLY A 161 14.77 -4.64 3.47
CA GLY A 161 14.77 -5.67 2.45
C GLY A 161 13.37 -6.09 1.96
N LYS A 162 13.31 -7.13 1.15
CA LYS A 162 12.07 -7.62 0.54
C LYS A 162 11.29 -8.52 1.49
N TRP A 163 9.97 -8.42 1.44
CA TRP A 163 9.02 -9.32 2.13
C TRP A 163 9.23 -9.40 3.64
N CYS A 164 9.73 -8.31 4.24
CA CYS A 164 9.81 -8.18 5.68
C CYS A 164 8.45 -7.81 6.28
N VAL A 165 8.28 -8.13 7.54
CA VAL A 165 7.19 -7.66 8.39
C VAL A 165 7.81 -6.87 9.54
N ILE A 166 7.59 -5.57 9.53
CA ILE A 166 8.02 -4.69 10.62
C ILE A 166 6.83 -4.45 11.56
N GLY A 167 7.02 -4.77 12.83
CA GLY A 167 5.97 -4.60 13.84
C GLY A 167 5.65 -3.12 14.10
N ALA A 168 4.42 -2.85 14.53
CA ALA A 168 3.96 -1.49 14.83
C ALA A 168 4.82 -0.82 15.92
N GLY A 169 4.99 0.52 15.82
CA GLY A 169 5.75 1.33 16.78
C GLY A 169 7.25 1.07 16.78
N SER A 170 7.78 0.41 15.77
CA SER A 170 9.23 0.14 15.70
C SER A 170 10.03 1.39 15.34
N VAL A 171 11.29 1.44 15.80
CA VAL A 171 12.27 2.45 15.37
C VAL A 171 13.44 1.72 14.70
N ILE A 172 13.53 1.83 13.38
CA ILE A 172 14.57 1.19 12.57
C ILE A 172 15.78 2.12 12.54
N THR A 173 16.90 1.63 13.06
CA THR A 173 18.18 2.35 13.20
C THR A 173 19.33 1.66 12.47
N GLU A 174 19.07 0.55 11.82
CA GLU A 174 20.04 -0.26 11.05
C GLU A 174 19.31 -0.89 9.86
N ASP A 175 20.04 -1.26 8.81
CA ASP A 175 19.48 -1.96 7.66
C ASP A 175 18.83 -3.28 8.08
N ILE A 176 17.69 -3.59 7.46
CA ILE A 176 16.94 -4.82 7.69
C ILE A 176 17.09 -5.73 6.45
N PRO A 177 17.62 -6.96 6.60
CA PRO A 177 17.75 -7.89 5.48
C PRO A 177 16.39 -8.42 4.99
N ASP A 178 16.39 -9.11 3.86
CA ASP A 178 15.20 -9.72 3.27
C ASP A 178 14.56 -10.77 4.20
N HIS A 179 13.23 -10.94 4.05
CA HIS A 179 12.47 -12.04 4.65
C HIS A 179 12.58 -12.14 6.18
N VAL A 180 12.45 -11.04 6.90
CA VAL A 180 12.48 -11.06 8.37
C VAL A 180 11.21 -10.50 9.00
N LEU A 181 10.88 -11.01 10.18
CA LEU A 181 10.04 -10.36 11.16
C LEU A 181 10.95 -9.57 12.11
N ALA A 182 10.76 -8.26 12.21
CA ALA A 182 11.52 -7.39 13.11
C ALA A 182 10.59 -6.40 13.82
N PHE A 183 10.86 -6.05 15.06
CA PHE A 183 10.12 -5.01 15.77
C PHE A 183 10.90 -4.48 17.00
N GLY A 184 10.39 -3.41 17.60
CA GLY A 184 10.88 -2.80 18.83
C GLY A 184 11.52 -1.43 18.64
N ASN A 185 11.91 -0.82 19.75
CA ASN A 185 12.65 0.44 19.80
C ASN A 185 13.90 0.27 20.71
N PRO A 186 15.11 0.16 20.12
CA PRO A 186 15.38 0.03 18.69
C PRO A 186 14.86 -1.29 18.11
N CYS A 187 14.56 -1.29 16.78
CA CYS A 187 14.08 -2.47 16.07
C CYS A 187 15.12 -3.58 16.08
N ARG A 188 14.67 -4.83 16.28
CA ARG A 188 15.54 -6.03 16.23
C ARG A 188 14.89 -7.13 15.43
N ILE A 189 15.71 -7.90 14.72
CA ILE A 189 15.27 -9.09 14.01
C ILE A 189 14.83 -10.14 15.03
N ILE A 190 13.63 -10.64 14.89
CA ILE A 190 13.04 -11.69 15.75
C ILE A 190 13.21 -13.06 15.13
N ARG A 191 12.94 -13.17 13.82
CA ARG A 191 13.11 -14.41 13.05
C ARG A 191 13.09 -14.16 11.55
N TYR A 192 13.62 -15.10 10.80
CA TYR A 192 13.43 -15.13 9.35
C TYR A 192 12.05 -15.71 9.01
N LEU A 193 11.48 -15.22 7.90
CA LEU A 193 10.20 -15.66 7.34
C LEU A 193 10.48 -16.60 6.16
N GLU A 194 9.67 -17.63 6.02
CA GLU A 194 9.69 -18.57 4.88
C GLU A 194 8.97 -17.98 3.65
#